data_e64ef8d066112fe2d5e3a34dca466508
#
_entry.id   e64ef8d066112fe2d5e3a34dca466508
#
_cell.length_a   1.000
_cell.length_b   1.000
_cell.length_c   1.000
_cell.angle_alpha   90.00
_cell.angle_beta   90.00
_cell.angle_gamma   90.00
#
_symmetry.space_group_name_H-M   'P 1'
#
loop_
_entity.id
_entity.type
_entity.pdbx_description
1 polymer ?
#
loop_
_entity_poly.entity_id
_entity_poly.type
_entity_poly.pdbx_seq_one_letter_code
_entity_poly.pdbx_strand_id
1 'polypeptide(L)'
;AALRRSGKAVCAFMGEECPDDLKFLMDEDIPTVTTEAEKFNAAKEEGAFDLAIAVDCATADRMSSACKEVFLKIPKSIRIDHHLPCEGSDFADIIAADPKWAAASEGLWDFLKMYCDGKRCPLPDRDVAIKLYTGILTDTGRFVYSCTTGNTLRTVAELVDITGTDLNWIARSLFDVKPERVTRLLAESYNKAERFFEGKVTYLYLSLADFEKAGALSSDSNAIPPALMNVMGTEIAVFAREIVRSDGSVEIKVSMRSTTDYNVAAICNIFGGGGHACASGCSICEDSDTVKKMILDEIGKIMD
;
A
#
# COMPACT_ATOMS: atom_id res chain seq x y z
N ALA A 1 -12.61 14.61 6.32
CA ALA A 1 -13.03 15.06 7.66
C ALA A 1 -12.74 16.56 7.89
N ALA A 2 -11.46 17.01 8.02
CA ALA A 2 -11.13 18.41 8.40
C ALA A 2 -11.74 19.47 7.47
N LEU A 3 -11.65 19.34 6.16
CA LEU A 3 -12.24 20.27 5.19
C LEU A 3 -13.77 20.34 5.32
N ARG A 4 -14.43 19.21 5.53
CA ARG A 4 -15.89 19.18 5.72
C ARG A 4 -16.31 19.92 6.99
N ARG A 5 -15.58 19.73 8.08
CA ARG A 5 -15.81 20.49 9.34
C ARG A 5 -15.60 21.99 9.19
N SER A 6 -14.81 22.40 8.21
CA SER A 6 -14.64 23.79 7.79
C SER A 6 -15.74 24.28 6.83
N GLY A 7 -16.82 23.51 6.65
CA GLY A 7 -17.95 23.87 5.80
C GLY A 7 -17.73 23.64 4.30
N LYS A 8 -16.74 22.86 3.92
CA LYS A 8 -16.48 22.50 2.51
C LYS A 8 -17.27 21.27 2.11
N ALA A 9 -17.81 21.25 0.90
CA ALA A 9 -18.32 20.03 0.29
C ALA A 9 -17.11 19.16 -0.12
N VAL A 10 -17.09 17.88 0.29
CA VAL A 10 -15.97 16.98 0.06
C VAL A 10 -16.50 15.65 -0.49
N CYS A 11 -15.82 15.14 -1.51
CA CYS A 11 -16.03 13.81 -2.04
C CYS A 11 -14.67 13.10 -2.12
N ALA A 12 -14.60 11.84 -1.67
CA ALA A 12 -13.42 11.02 -1.77
C ALA A 12 -13.53 10.12 -3.01
N PHE A 13 -12.51 10.12 -3.84
CA PHE A 13 -12.40 9.23 -5.00
C PHE A 13 -11.38 8.14 -4.68
N MET A 14 -11.79 6.89 -4.83
CA MET A 14 -10.95 5.71 -4.64
C MET A 14 -10.99 4.88 -5.92
N GLY A 15 -9.85 4.33 -6.34
CA GLY A 15 -9.77 3.47 -7.51
C GLY A 15 -10.43 2.12 -7.31
N GLU A 16 -10.47 1.66 -6.05
CA GLU A 16 -10.99 0.35 -5.63
C GLU A 16 -11.84 0.50 -4.37
N GLU A 17 -12.56 -0.55 -4.01
CA GLU A 17 -13.28 -0.59 -2.74
C GLU A 17 -12.31 -0.54 -1.55
N CYS A 18 -12.76 0.11 -0.47
CA CYS A 18 -11.97 0.17 0.76
C CYS A 18 -11.80 -1.25 1.34
N PRO A 19 -10.56 -1.68 1.62
CA PRO A 19 -10.31 -2.95 2.30
C PRO A 19 -11.08 -3.06 3.63
N ASP A 20 -11.51 -4.27 3.98
CA ASP A 20 -12.33 -4.50 5.17
C ASP A 20 -11.67 -4.04 6.48
N ASP A 21 -10.37 -4.21 6.57
CA ASP A 21 -9.54 -3.82 7.71
C ASP A 21 -9.35 -2.30 7.86
N LEU A 22 -9.66 -1.53 6.81
CA LEU A 22 -9.61 -0.07 6.79
C LEU A 22 -10.99 0.59 6.82
N LYS A 23 -12.08 -0.18 6.76
CA LYS A 23 -13.45 0.37 6.75
C LYS A 23 -13.78 1.26 7.94
N PHE A 24 -13.14 1.04 9.09
CA PHE A 24 -13.31 1.89 10.27
C PHE A 24 -12.83 3.35 10.07
N LEU A 25 -12.04 3.61 9.02
CA LEU A 25 -11.59 4.95 8.65
C LEU A 25 -12.59 5.70 7.77
N MET A 26 -13.59 5.02 7.24
CA MET A 26 -14.58 5.62 6.36
C MET A 26 -15.50 6.55 7.13
N ASP A 27 -15.71 7.74 6.61
CA ASP A 27 -16.71 8.68 7.13
C ASP A 27 -18.06 8.40 6.47
N GLU A 28 -19.09 8.04 7.24
CA GLU A 28 -20.45 7.84 6.73
C GLU A 28 -20.98 9.09 5.99
N ASP A 29 -20.52 10.24 6.40
CA ASP A 29 -20.92 11.52 5.85
C ASP A 29 -20.13 11.97 4.62
N ILE A 30 -18.99 11.37 4.29
CA ILE A 30 -18.20 11.73 3.11
C ILE A 30 -18.50 10.71 2.02
N PRO A 31 -19.19 11.13 0.94
CA PRO A 31 -19.41 10.24 -0.18
C PRO A 31 -18.07 9.73 -0.71
N THR A 32 -17.90 8.42 -0.70
CA THR A 32 -16.76 7.75 -1.33
C THR A 32 -17.24 7.19 -2.65
N VAL A 33 -16.60 7.58 -3.73
CA VAL A 33 -16.98 7.19 -5.08
C VAL A 33 -15.93 6.24 -5.62
N THR A 34 -16.34 5.00 -5.85
CA THR A 34 -15.57 4.05 -6.66
C THR A 34 -15.85 4.30 -8.14
N THR A 35 -14.98 3.83 -9.01
CA THR A 35 -15.00 4.11 -10.45
C THR A 35 -16.25 3.65 -11.21
N GLU A 36 -17.07 2.80 -10.60
CA GLU A 36 -18.30 2.25 -11.21
C GLU A 36 -19.59 2.98 -10.82
N ALA A 37 -19.51 3.96 -9.89
CA ALA A 37 -20.71 4.62 -9.39
C ALA A 37 -21.24 5.72 -10.31
N GLU A 38 -22.58 5.87 -10.41
CA GLU A 38 -23.26 6.97 -11.11
C GLU A 38 -22.74 8.37 -10.67
N LYS A 39 -22.38 8.53 -9.42
CA LYS A 39 -21.79 9.77 -8.86
C LYS A 39 -20.44 10.13 -9.48
N PHE A 40 -19.71 9.15 -10.01
CA PHE A 40 -18.45 9.40 -10.70
C PHE A 40 -18.68 10.10 -12.06
N ASN A 41 -19.77 9.78 -12.75
CA ASN A 41 -20.12 10.44 -14.00
C ASN A 41 -20.52 11.90 -13.77
N ALA A 42 -21.20 12.22 -12.66
CA ALA A 42 -21.48 13.60 -12.28
C ALA A 42 -20.21 14.41 -11.94
N ALA A 43 -19.16 13.76 -11.44
CA ALA A 43 -17.87 14.40 -11.18
C ALA A 43 -17.09 14.75 -12.45
N LYS A 44 -17.43 14.17 -13.59
CA LYS A 44 -16.85 14.49 -14.89
C LYS A 44 -17.44 15.76 -15.53
N GLU A 45 -18.54 16.28 -14.99
CA GLU A 45 -19.13 17.52 -15.47
C GLU A 45 -18.24 18.73 -15.15
N GLU A 46 -18.09 19.63 -16.09
CA GLU A 46 -17.31 20.85 -15.92
C GLU A 46 -17.89 21.69 -14.76
N GLY A 47 -17.04 22.10 -13.80
CA GLY A 47 -17.46 22.88 -12.65
C GLY A 47 -18.04 22.08 -11.48
N ALA A 48 -18.04 20.74 -11.53
CA ALA A 48 -18.50 19.91 -10.41
C ALA A 48 -17.66 20.08 -9.13
N PHE A 49 -16.35 20.39 -9.30
CA PHE A 49 -15.41 20.64 -8.20
C PHE A 49 -14.52 21.85 -8.48
N ASP A 50 -14.20 22.60 -7.42
CA ASP A 50 -13.30 23.76 -7.50
C ASP A 50 -11.83 23.37 -7.31
N LEU A 51 -11.57 22.25 -6.62
CA LEU A 51 -10.25 21.81 -6.22
C LEU A 51 -10.17 20.27 -6.18
N ALA A 52 -9.14 19.73 -6.81
CA ALA A 52 -8.73 18.35 -6.65
C ALA A 52 -7.50 18.23 -5.72
N ILE A 53 -7.49 17.23 -4.84
CA ILE A 53 -6.36 16.94 -3.97
C ILE A 53 -5.97 15.48 -4.15
N ALA A 54 -4.78 15.25 -4.69
CA ALA A 54 -4.16 13.93 -4.73
C ALA A 54 -3.32 13.74 -3.46
N VAL A 55 -3.53 12.63 -2.76
CA VAL A 55 -2.79 12.28 -1.55
C VAL A 55 -2.09 10.95 -1.78
N ASP A 56 -0.82 10.88 -1.39
CA ASP A 56 0.00 9.66 -1.46
C ASP A 56 0.07 9.08 -2.89
N CYS A 57 0.34 9.95 -3.84
CA CYS A 57 0.35 9.62 -5.25
C CYS A 57 1.60 10.18 -5.95
N ALA A 58 2.60 9.33 -6.18
CA ALA A 58 3.88 9.73 -6.77
C ALA A 58 3.72 10.34 -8.18
N THR A 59 2.84 9.75 -9.00
CA THR A 59 2.53 10.20 -10.37
C THR A 59 1.04 10.04 -10.66
N ALA A 60 0.52 10.79 -11.62
CA ALA A 60 -0.88 10.65 -12.02
C ALA A 60 -1.23 9.25 -12.55
N ASP A 61 -0.25 8.49 -13.04
CA ASP A 61 -0.45 7.11 -13.53
C ASP A 61 -0.66 6.09 -12.40
N ARG A 62 -0.42 6.48 -11.14
CA ARG A 62 -0.78 5.69 -9.96
C ARG A 62 -2.27 5.75 -9.64
N MET A 63 -2.98 6.75 -10.14
CA MET A 63 -4.43 6.81 -10.04
C MET A 63 -5.06 5.80 -11.01
N SER A 64 -6.25 5.29 -10.68
CA SER A 64 -7.05 4.62 -11.70
C SER A 64 -7.29 5.57 -12.89
N SER A 65 -7.42 5.03 -14.09
CA SER A 65 -7.61 5.85 -15.31
C SER A 65 -8.80 6.81 -15.17
N ALA A 66 -9.84 6.37 -14.51
CA ALA A 66 -11.01 7.18 -14.26
C ALA A 66 -10.76 8.31 -13.24
N CYS A 67 -10.06 8.04 -12.12
CA CYS A 67 -9.68 9.09 -11.17
C CYS A 67 -8.75 10.12 -11.80
N LYS A 68 -7.78 9.67 -12.62
CA LYS A 68 -6.89 10.56 -13.37
C LYS A 68 -7.66 11.48 -14.32
N GLU A 69 -8.63 10.94 -15.08
CA GLU A 69 -9.47 11.72 -15.98
C GLU A 69 -10.21 12.85 -15.25
N VAL A 70 -10.80 12.56 -14.08
CA VAL A 70 -11.50 13.58 -13.27
C VAL A 70 -10.51 14.59 -12.70
N PHE A 71 -9.40 14.13 -12.12
CA PHE A 71 -8.40 14.99 -11.51
C PHE A 71 -7.89 16.06 -12.50
N LEU A 72 -7.58 15.67 -13.73
CA LEU A 72 -7.03 16.56 -14.76
C LEU A 72 -8.05 17.56 -15.34
N LYS A 73 -9.36 17.35 -15.11
CA LYS A 73 -10.42 18.28 -15.54
C LYS A 73 -10.73 19.37 -14.52
N ILE A 74 -10.32 19.19 -13.26
CA ILE A 74 -10.61 20.14 -12.21
C ILE A 74 -9.64 21.33 -12.31
N PRO A 75 -10.13 22.58 -12.23
CA PRO A 75 -9.35 23.77 -12.60
C PRO A 75 -8.18 24.09 -11.67
N LYS A 76 -8.16 23.52 -10.45
CA LYS A 76 -7.08 23.67 -9.48
C LYS A 76 -6.76 22.33 -8.84
N SER A 77 -5.49 22.07 -8.66
CA SER A 77 -5.03 20.79 -8.13
C SER A 77 -3.89 20.93 -7.12
N ILE A 78 -3.90 20.07 -6.11
CA ILE A 78 -2.83 19.95 -5.12
C ILE A 78 -2.39 18.49 -5.06
N ARG A 79 -1.09 18.26 -5.02
CA ARG A 79 -0.50 16.97 -4.67
C ARG A 79 0.14 17.05 -3.29
N ILE A 80 -0.24 16.16 -2.38
CA ILE A 80 0.37 16.00 -1.05
C ILE A 80 1.00 14.61 -0.98
N ASP A 81 2.33 14.53 -0.84
CA ASP A 81 3.02 13.26 -1.00
C ASP A 81 4.35 13.20 -0.25
N HIS A 82 4.87 12.01 -0.05
CA HIS A 82 6.16 11.74 0.60
C HIS A 82 7.14 10.97 -0.31
N HIS A 83 6.73 10.60 -1.50
CA HIS A 83 7.59 9.88 -2.44
C HIS A 83 8.71 10.78 -2.99
N LEU A 84 9.84 10.15 -3.30
CA LEU A 84 10.92 10.82 -4.04
C LEU A 84 10.42 11.34 -5.38
N PRO A 85 10.84 12.55 -5.80
CA PRO A 85 10.51 13.07 -7.12
C PRO A 85 10.96 12.11 -8.22
N CYS A 86 10.09 11.87 -9.20
CA CYS A 86 10.36 11.05 -10.37
C CYS A 86 9.71 11.66 -11.61
N GLU A 87 9.99 11.13 -12.79
CA GLU A 87 9.35 11.55 -14.01
C GLU A 87 7.83 11.44 -13.90
N GLY A 88 7.11 12.50 -14.28
CA GLY A 88 5.65 12.59 -14.18
C GLY A 88 5.10 12.92 -12.77
N SER A 89 5.97 13.32 -11.81
CA SER A 89 5.53 13.77 -10.49
C SER A 89 4.98 15.21 -10.46
N ASP A 90 5.13 15.97 -11.56
CA ASP A 90 4.70 17.38 -11.67
C ASP A 90 3.30 17.50 -12.31
N PHE A 91 2.32 16.75 -11.79
CA PHE A 91 0.98 16.66 -12.38
C PHE A 91 -0.07 17.55 -11.71
N ALA A 92 0.29 18.35 -10.71
CA ALA A 92 -0.61 19.24 -9.97
C ALA A 92 -0.11 20.68 -9.97
N ASP A 93 -1.01 21.67 -9.84
CA ASP A 93 -0.66 23.09 -9.80
C ASP A 93 0.16 23.46 -8.56
N ILE A 94 -0.13 22.80 -7.45
CA ILE A 94 0.61 22.96 -6.19
C ILE A 94 1.15 21.58 -5.76
N ILE A 95 2.45 21.52 -5.53
CA ILE A 95 3.12 20.30 -5.05
C ILE A 95 3.60 20.56 -3.63
N ALA A 96 3.01 19.83 -2.70
CA ALA A 96 3.36 19.79 -1.29
C ALA A 96 3.91 18.40 -0.97
N ALA A 97 5.16 18.16 -1.36
CA ALA A 97 5.81 16.86 -1.20
C ALA A 97 7.16 17.01 -0.50
N ASP A 98 7.41 16.19 0.52
CA ASP A 98 8.70 16.12 1.20
C ASP A 98 9.06 14.64 1.46
N PRO A 99 10.12 14.12 0.82
CA PRO A 99 10.60 12.75 1.06
C PRO A 99 11.12 12.48 2.48
N LYS A 100 11.20 13.51 3.32
CA LYS A 100 11.54 13.35 4.74
C LYS A 100 10.34 12.94 5.60
N TRP A 101 9.14 13.12 5.11
CA TRP A 101 7.95 12.58 5.78
C TRP A 101 7.95 11.06 5.64
N ALA A 102 7.69 10.36 6.72
CA ALA A 102 7.58 8.91 6.70
C ALA A 102 6.29 8.41 6.03
N ALA A 103 5.30 9.31 5.91
CA ALA A 103 4.01 9.09 5.29
C ALA A 103 3.41 10.42 4.82
N ALA A 104 2.55 10.42 3.81
CA ALA A 104 1.77 11.58 3.42
C ALA A 104 0.94 12.14 4.59
N SER A 105 0.51 11.29 5.51
CA SER A 105 -0.20 11.66 6.74
C SER A 105 0.62 12.52 7.69
N GLU A 106 1.95 12.38 7.73
CA GLU A 106 2.84 13.23 8.52
C GLU A 106 2.82 14.67 7.98
N GLY A 107 2.94 14.84 6.66
CA GLY A 107 2.81 16.15 6.01
C GLY A 107 1.43 16.76 6.17
N LEU A 108 0.39 15.96 6.06
CA LEU A 108 -0.99 16.43 6.30
C LEU A 108 -1.19 16.94 7.72
N TRP A 109 -0.55 16.35 8.73
CA TRP A 109 -0.57 16.86 10.09
C TRP A 109 0.02 18.27 10.20
N ASP A 110 1.17 18.51 9.58
CA ASP A 110 1.80 19.83 9.57
C ASP A 110 0.92 20.88 8.88
N PHE A 111 0.30 20.53 7.74
CA PHE A 111 -0.66 21.40 7.09
C PHE A 111 -1.89 21.71 7.96
N LEU A 112 -2.42 20.72 8.65
CA LEU A 112 -3.58 20.92 9.52
C LEU A 112 -3.23 21.82 10.73
N LYS A 113 -2.05 21.69 11.32
CA LYS A 113 -1.58 22.61 12.36
C LYS A 113 -1.54 24.06 11.84
N MET A 114 -0.90 24.28 10.69
CA MET A 114 -0.84 25.62 10.07
C MET A 114 -2.22 26.18 9.73
N TYR A 115 -3.11 25.34 9.20
CA TYR A 115 -4.46 25.74 8.83
C TYR A 115 -5.30 26.13 10.06
N CYS A 116 -5.15 25.40 11.16
CA CYS A 116 -5.90 25.63 12.38
C CYS A 116 -5.35 26.81 13.19
N ASP A 117 -4.02 27.02 13.22
CA ASP A 117 -3.39 28.21 13.85
C ASP A 117 -3.91 29.51 13.23
N GLY A 118 -4.30 29.50 11.96
CA GLY A 118 -4.97 30.60 11.29
C GLY A 118 -6.41 30.87 11.78
N LYS A 119 -6.88 30.20 12.83
CA LYS A 119 -8.24 30.29 13.41
C LYS A 119 -9.38 29.99 12.44
N ARG A 120 -9.09 29.18 11.40
CA ARG A 120 -10.06 28.82 10.36
C ARG A 120 -10.84 27.54 10.66
N CYS A 121 -10.33 26.68 11.51
CA CYS A 121 -11.02 25.52 12.04
C CYS A 121 -10.50 25.17 13.44
N PRO A 122 -11.27 24.46 14.28
CA PRO A 122 -10.73 23.87 15.50
C PRO A 122 -9.61 22.87 15.18
N LEU A 123 -8.70 22.67 16.11
CA LEU A 123 -7.68 21.61 16.00
C LEU A 123 -8.34 20.29 15.60
N PRO A 124 -7.64 19.45 14.82
CA PRO A 124 -8.13 18.14 14.46
C PRO A 124 -8.59 17.38 15.70
N ASP A 125 -9.77 16.81 15.61
CA ASP A 125 -10.30 15.99 16.68
C ASP A 125 -9.78 14.56 16.63
N ARG A 126 -10.27 13.75 17.55
CA ARG A 126 -9.93 12.35 17.71
C ARG A 126 -10.05 11.56 16.40
N ASP A 127 -11.11 11.79 15.62
CA ASP A 127 -11.34 11.04 14.37
C ASP A 127 -10.26 11.33 13.32
N VAL A 128 -9.94 12.61 13.11
CA VAL A 128 -8.85 13.00 12.20
C VAL A 128 -7.50 12.47 12.69
N ALA A 129 -7.25 12.56 14.01
CA ALA A 129 -5.99 12.05 14.59
C ALA A 129 -5.84 10.53 14.41
N ILE A 130 -6.91 9.75 14.56
CA ILE A 130 -6.91 8.30 14.28
C ILE A 130 -6.56 8.01 12.83
N LYS A 131 -7.14 8.75 11.87
CA LYS A 131 -6.89 8.56 10.44
C LYS A 131 -5.42 8.87 10.08
N LEU A 132 -4.88 9.98 10.60
CA LEU A 132 -3.49 10.35 10.37
C LEU A 132 -2.51 9.36 11.03
N TYR A 133 -2.81 8.96 12.28
CA TYR A 133 -2.03 7.94 12.98
C TYR A 133 -2.00 6.63 12.19
N THR A 134 -3.15 6.19 11.68
CA THR A 134 -3.24 4.95 10.90
C THR A 134 -2.37 5.02 9.64
N GLY A 135 -2.40 6.14 8.89
CA GLY A 135 -1.56 6.31 7.71
C GLY A 135 -0.07 6.27 8.05
N ILE A 136 0.36 6.95 9.13
CA ILE A 136 1.76 6.88 9.57
C ILE A 136 2.12 5.45 10.00
N LEU A 137 1.23 4.77 10.72
CA LEU A 137 1.46 3.42 11.22
C LEU A 137 1.65 2.40 10.10
N THR A 138 0.84 2.50 9.03
CA THR A 138 0.92 1.61 7.87
C THR A 138 2.20 1.84 7.06
N ASP A 139 2.52 3.08 6.72
CA ASP A 139 3.68 3.42 5.88
C ASP A 139 5.02 3.17 6.57
N THR A 140 5.05 3.26 7.89
CA THR A 140 6.23 2.96 8.69
C THR A 140 6.35 1.49 9.09
N GLY A 141 5.39 0.65 8.70
CA GLY A 141 5.34 -0.74 9.13
C GLY A 141 5.39 -0.90 10.65
N ARG A 142 4.59 -0.14 11.38
CA ARG A 142 4.63 -0.06 12.85
C ARG A 142 5.95 0.51 13.39
N PHE A 143 6.49 1.52 12.72
CA PHE A 143 7.73 2.22 13.07
C PHE A 143 9.01 1.37 12.92
N VAL A 144 8.93 0.25 12.18
CA VAL A 144 10.07 -0.65 11.95
C VAL A 144 10.88 -0.25 10.71
N TYR A 145 10.26 0.43 9.74
CA TYR A 145 10.93 0.80 8.50
C TYR A 145 11.89 1.99 8.70
N SER A 146 12.91 2.05 7.85
CA SER A 146 13.98 3.07 7.91
C SER A 146 13.52 4.51 7.65
N CYS A 147 12.32 4.69 7.10
CA CYS A 147 11.68 6.01 6.96
C CYS A 147 11.23 6.60 8.29
N THR A 148 11.12 5.81 9.37
CA THR A 148 10.73 6.28 10.70
C THR A 148 11.79 7.19 11.28
N THR A 149 11.45 8.45 11.53
CA THR A 149 12.36 9.46 12.07
C THR A 149 11.95 9.90 13.48
N GLY A 150 12.83 10.66 14.16
CA GLY A 150 12.44 11.31 15.42
C GLY A 150 11.30 12.32 15.25
N ASN A 151 11.12 12.92 14.05
CA ASN A 151 9.98 13.79 13.75
C ASN A 151 8.68 12.98 13.64
N THR A 152 8.73 11.85 12.94
CA THR A 152 7.62 10.92 12.85
C THR A 152 7.09 10.51 14.22
N LEU A 153 8.00 10.15 15.15
CA LEU A 153 7.60 9.75 16.51
C LEU A 153 7.01 10.92 17.32
N ARG A 154 7.51 12.16 17.14
CA ARG A 154 6.92 13.35 17.77
C ARG A 154 5.51 13.62 17.23
N THR A 155 5.34 13.56 15.92
CA THR A 155 4.02 13.67 15.28
C THR A 155 3.04 12.63 15.83
N VAL A 156 3.48 11.39 15.94
CA VAL A 156 2.68 10.31 16.53
C VAL A 156 2.31 10.60 17.98
N ALA A 157 3.23 11.09 18.79
CA ALA A 157 2.95 11.48 20.18
C ALA A 157 1.87 12.57 20.27
N GLU A 158 1.96 13.62 19.43
CA GLU A 158 0.92 14.67 19.35
C GLU A 158 -0.46 14.08 18.97
N LEU A 159 -0.50 13.18 18.00
CA LEU A 159 -1.74 12.52 17.58
C LEU A 159 -2.33 11.63 18.68
N VAL A 160 -1.48 10.89 19.40
CA VAL A 160 -1.89 10.06 20.54
C VAL A 160 -2.49 10.91 21.66
N ASP A 161 -1.88 12.03 21.98
CA ASP A 161 -2.37 12.95 23.00
C ASP A 161 -3.77 13.50 22.66
N ILE A 162 -4.02 13.79 21.37
CA ILE A 162 -5.34 14.25 20.90
C ILE A 162 -6.38 13.12 20.99
N THR A 163 -6.00 11.89 20.69
CA THR A 163 -6.95 10.77 20.71
C THR A 163 -7.42 10.44 22.12
N GLY A 164 -6.58 10.68 23.13
CA GLY A 164 -6.87 10.41 24.54
C GLY A 164 -7.21 8.94 24.82
N THR A 165 -6.85 8.01 23.96
CA THR A 165 -7.27 6.61 24.02
C THR A 165 -6.16 5.65 23.63
N ASP A 166 -6.36 4.41 24.04
CA ASP A 166 -5.58 3.27 23.59
C ASP A 166 -5.75 3.07 22.07
N LEU A 167 -4.67 3.22 21.32
CA LEU A 167 -4.60 2.99 19.86
C LEU A 167 -4.12 1.56 19.52
N ASN A 168 -3.92 0.70 20.50
CA ASN A 168 -3.45 -0.67 20.29
C ASN A 168 -4.40 -1.46 19.41
N TRP A 169 -5.70 -1.17 19.49
CA TRP A 169 -6.69 -1.83 18.65
C TRP A 169 -6.45 -1.60 17.15
N ILE A 170 -5.94 -0.42 16.76
CA ILE A 170 -5.63 -0.09 15.34
C ILE A 170 -4.49 -0.98 14.87
N ALA A 171 -3.36 -0.97 15.59
CA ALA A 171 -2.22 -1.81 15.27
C ALA A 171 -2.60 -3.29 15.24
N ARG A 172 -3.38 -3.73 16.23
CA ARG A 172 -3.87 -5.10 16.31
C ARG A 172 -4.78 -5.47 15.13
N SER A 173 -5.73 -4.59 14.75
CA SER A 173 -6.67 -4.86 13.65
C SER A 173 -5.96 -4.94 12.30
N LEU A 174 -4.98 -4.08 12.06
CA LEU A 174 -4.28 -4.01 10.79
C LEU A 174 -3.20 -5.09 10.62
N PHE A 175 -2.49 -5.43 11.70
CA PHE A 175 -1.29 -6.25 11.57
C PHE A 175 -1.38 -7.62 12.24
N ASP A 176 -2.12 -7.73 13.35
CA ASP A 176 -2.05 -8.92 14.19
C ASP A 176 -3.29 -9.83 14.02
N VAL A 177 -4.48 -9.24 13.93
CA VAL A 177 -5.72 -10.01 13.76
C VAL A 177 -5.91 -10.32 12.27
N LYS A 178 -5.99 -11.60 11.97
CA LYS A 178 -6.21 -12.08 10.60
C LYS A 178 -7.41 -13.02 10.54
N PRO A 179 -8.16 -13.04 9.44
CA PRO A 179 -9.16 -14.07 9.21
C PRO A 179 -8.54 -15.48 9.35
N GLU A 180 -9.31 -16.43 9.89
CA GLU A 180 -8.84 -17.81 10.10
C GLU A 180 -8.27 -18.43 8.81
N ARG A 181 -8.90 -18.16 7.66
CA ARG A 181 -8.41 -18.62 6.36
C ARG A 181 -7.00 -18.12 6.02
N VAL A 182 -6.67 -16.87 6.39
CA VAL A 182 -5.32 -16.29 6.20
C VAL A 182 -4.32 -16.98 7.13
N THR A 183 -4.73 -17.24 8.37
CA THR A 183 -3.87 -17.96 9.34
C THR A 183 -3.58 -19.39 8.88
N ARG A 184 -4.59 -20.08 8.32
CA ARG A 184 -4.40 -21.43 7.74
C ARG A 184 -3.46 -21.38 6.53
N LEU A 185 -3.61 -20.39 5.64
CA LEU A 185 -2.75 -20.21 4.49
C LEU A 185 -1.30 -19.92 4.89
N LEU A 186 -1.08 -19.10 5.91
CA LEU A 186 0.25 -18.82 6.46
C LEU A 186 0.88 -20.07 7.09
N ALA A 187 0.11 -20.87 7.83
CA ALA A 187 0.61 -22.14 8.36
C ALA A 187 1.05 -23.10 7.25
N GLU A 188 0.25 -23.26 6.21
CA GLU A 188 0.62 -24.05 5.04
C GLU A 188 1.86 -23.48 4.34
N SER A 189 1.96 -22.15 4.24
CA SER A 189 3.11 -21.45 3.65
C SER A 189 4.41 -21.77 4.38
N TYR A 190 4.43 -21.71 5.70
CA TYR A 190 5.62 -22.06 6.49
C TYR A 190 5.98 -23.55 6.38
N ASN A 191 4.98 -24.44 6.31
CA ASN A 191 5.23 -25.88 6.14
C ASN A 191 5.84 -26.23 4.78
N LYS A 192 5.49 -25.50 3.73
CA LYS A 192 5.95 -25.72 2.37
C LYS A 192 7.17 -24.89 1.97
N ALA A 193 7.54 -23.91 2.78
CA ALA A 193 8.67 -23.03 2.50
C ALA A 193 9.99 -23.81 2.47
N GLU A 194 10.76 -23.59 1.43
CA GLU A 194 12.06 -24.19 1.21
C GLU A 194 13.17 -23.16 1.40
N ARG A 195 14.35 -23.61 1.82
CA ARG A 195 15.50 -22.75 2.09
C ARG A 195 16.64 -23.06 1.11
N PHE A 196 17.20 -22.02 0.49
CA PHE A 196 18.30 -22.08 -0.46
C PHE A 196 19.42 -21.12 -0.05
N PHE A 197 20.59 -21.24 -0.66
CA PHE A 197 21.75 -20.38 -0.44
C PHE A 197 22.07 -20.23 1.05
N GLU A 198 22.36 -21.35 1.70
CA GLU A 198 22.67 -21.41 3.14
C GLU A 198 21.57 -20.82 4.05
N GLY A 199 20.34 -20.82 3.55
CA GLY A 199 19.18 -20.29 4.28
C GLY A 199 18.93 -18.79 4.09
N LYS A 200 19.64 -18.12 3.20
CA LYS A 200 19.43 -16.71 2.87
C LYS A 200 18.21 -16.47 1.96
N VAL A 201 17.81 -17.49 1.21
CA VAL A 201 16.64 -17.43 0.32
C VAL A 201 15.56 -18.34 0.86
N THR A 202 14.36 -17.79 1.08
CA THR A 202 13.14 -18.55 1.40
C THR A 202 12.26 -18.56 0.17
N TYR A 203 12.03 -19.73 -0.40
CA TYR A 203 11.16 -19.97 -1.55
C TYR A 203 9.89 -20.67 -1.13
N LEU A 204 8.76 -20.23 -1.64
CA LEU A 204 7.46 -20.86 -1.44
C LEU A 204 6.70 -20.93 -2.76
N TYR A 205 6.13 -22.10 -3.04
CA TYR A 205 5.12 -22.26 -4.08
C TYR A 205 3.79 -22.72 -3.47
N LEU A 206 2.70 -22.08 -3.90
CA LEU A 206 1.33 -22.50 -3.59
C LEU A 206 0.52 -22.66 -4.87
N SER A 207 -0.15 -23.81 -4.98
CA SER A 207 -1.11 -24.11 -6.03
C SER A 207 -2.51 -23.54 -5.71
N LEU A 208 -3.40 -23.52 -6.70
CA LEU A 208 -4.83 -23.19 -6.47
C LEU A 208 -5.46 -24.12 -5.44
N ALA A 209 -5.08 -25.42 -5.42
CA ALA A 209 -5.58 -26.38 -4.44
C ALA A 209 -5.17 -26.03 -2.99
N ASP A 210 -4.02 -25.40 -2.79
CA ASP A 210 -3.59 -24.93 -1.45
C ASP A 210 -4.46 -23.79 -0.95
N PHE A 211 -4.85 -22.87 -1.82
CA PHE A 211 -5.80 -21.81 -1.48
C PHE A 211 -7.18 -22.38 -1.17
N GLU A 212 -7.67 -23.31 -1.98
CA GLU A 212 -8.95 -23.98 -1.74
C GLU A 212 -8.96 -24.73 -0.41
N LYS A 213 -7.91 -25.51 -0.11
CA LYS A 213 -7.73 -26.23 1.16
C LYS A 213 -7.76 -25.28 2.37
N ALA A 214 -7.15 -24.10 2.27
CA ALA A 214 -7.16 -23.10 3.32
C ALA A 214 -8.48 -22.32 3.41
N GLY A 215 -9.35 -22.42 2.39
CA GLY A 215 -10.52 -21.57 2.20
C GLY A 215 -10.14 -20.11 1.93
N ALA A 216 -8.95 -19.88 1.39
CA ALA A 216 -8.36 -18.57 1.22
C ALA A 216 -8.70 -17.94 -0.13
N LEU A 217 -8.79 -16.62 -0.15
CA LEU A 217 -8.98 -15.82 -1.36
C LEU A 217 -7.61 -15.48 -1.98
N SER A 218 -7.60 -15.17 -3.27
CA SER A 218 -6.38 -14.72 -3.96
C SER A 218 -5.75 -13.47 -3.30
N SER A 219 -6.57 -12.56 -2.78
CA SER A 219 -6.14 -11.36 -2.04
C SER A 219 -5.44 -11.68 -0.72
N ASP A 220 -5.76 -12.79 -0.07
CA ASP A 220 -5.15 -13.21 1.20
C ASP A 220 -3.65 -13.52 1.04
N SER A 221 -3.20 -13.76 -0.20
CA SER A 221 -1.79 -14.02 -0.52
C SER A 221 -0.84 -12.84 -0.22
N ASN A 222 -1.36 -11.63 -0.07
CA ASN A 222 -0.56 -10.45 0.26
C ASN A 222 0.13 -10.55 1.63
N ALA A 223 -0.40 -11.39 2.53
CA ALA A 223 0.19 -11.66 3.84
C ALA A 223 1.47 -12.52 3.77
N ILE A 224 1.70 -13.25 2.66
CA ILE A 224 2.75 -14.28 2.58
C ILE A 224 4.15 -13.69 2.42
N PRO A 225 4.45 -12.80 1.43
CA PRO A 225 5.80 -12.32 1.22
C PRO A 225 6.42 -11.66 2.47
N PRO A 226 5.72 -10.79 3.22
CA PRO A 226 6.23 -10.26 4.48
C PRO A 226 6.49 -11.36 5.53
N ALA A 227 5.61 -12.37 5.61
CA ALA A 227 5.76 -13.47 6.56
C ALA A 227 7.02 -14.31 6.28
N LEU A 228 7.34 -14.56 5.02
CA LEU A 228 8.55 -15.27 4.63
C LEU A 228 9.82 -14.47 4.98
N MET A 229 9.79 -13.14 4.86
CA MET A 229 10.91 -12.27 5.27
C MET A 229 11.15 -12.30 6.78
N ASN A 230 10.16 -12.64 7.60
CA ASN A 230 10.30 -12.76 9.06
C ASN A 230 10.96 -14.07 9.50
N VAL A 231 11.29 -14.98 8.58
CA VAL A 231 12.05 -16.19 8.91
C VAL A 231 13.51 -15.81 9.09
N MET A 232 14.08 -16.16 10.24
CA MET A 232 15.47 -15.81 10.58
C MET A 232 16.45 -16.21 9.49
N GLY A 233 17.33 -15.30 9.09
CA GLY A 233 18.34 -15.50 8.05
C GLY A 233 17.84 -15.30 6.63
N THR A 234 16.54 -15.01 6.42
CA THR A 234 16.02 -14.69 5.08
C THR A 234 16.47 -13.31 4.65
N GLU A 235 17.19 -13.23 3.55
CA GLU A 235 17.60 -12.01 2.88
C GLU A 235 16.76 -11.76 1.62
N ILE A 236 16.29 -12.84 0.96
CA ILE A 236 15.36 -12.80 -0.18
C ILE A 236 14.21 -13.78 0.07
N ALA A 237 12.99 -13.33 -0.03
CA ALA A 237 11.78 -14.16 -0.05
C ALA A 237 11.19 -14.20 -1.45
N VAL A 238 10.90 -15.40 -1.93
CA VAL A 238 10.24 -15.69 -3.20
C VAL A 238 8.93 -16.40 -2.92
N PHE A 239 7.85 -15.81 -3.33
CA PHE A 239 6.53 -16.41 -3.28
C PHE A 239 5.99 -16.60 -4.70
N ALA A 240 5.89 -17.83 -5.15
CA ALA A 240 5.30 -18.23 -6.42
C ALA A 240 3.91 -18.84 -6.18
N ARG A 241 2.93 -18.45 -6.98
CA ARG A 241 1.58 -19.01 -6.90
C ARG A 241 0.92 -19.13 -8.26
N GLU A 242 0.04 -20.10 -8.38
CA GLU A 242 -0.82 -20.23 -9.55
C GLU A 242 -1.88 -19.13 -9.58
N ILE A 243 -2.11 -18.60 -10.77
CA ILE A 243 -3.28 -17.75 -11.07
C ILE A 243 -3.93 -18.21 -12.37
N VAL A 244 -5.25 -18.09 -12.44
CA VAL A 244 -6.01 -18.38 -13.65
C VAL A 244 -6.18 -17.10 -14.44
N ARG A 245 -5.76 -17.12 -15.71
CA ARG A 245 -5.94 -16.00 -16.64
C ARG A 245 -7.36 -15.96 -17.18
N SER A 246 -7.71 -14.86 -17.80
CA SER A 246 -9.05 -14.68 -18.42
C SER A 246 -9.36 -15.68 -19.53
N ASP A 247 -8.34 -16.25 -20.15
CA ASP A 247 -8.47 -17.30 -21.18
C ASP A 247 -8.55 -18.73 -20.60
N GLY A 248 -8.53 -18.86 -19.26
CA GLY A 248 -8.55 -20.14 -18.55
C GLY A 248 -7.20 -20.83 -18.41
N SER A 249 -6.14 -20.28 -18.99
CA SER A 249 -4.77 -20.81 -18.80
C SER A 249 -4.26 -20.47 -17.38
N VAL A 250 -3.31 -21.29 -16.90
CA VAL A 250 -2.65 -21.05 -15.61
C VAL A 250 -1.28 -20.45 -15.86
N GLU A 251 -0.95 -19.41 -15.10
CA GLU A 251 0.41 -18.87 -15.04
C GLU A 251 0.89 -18.81 -13.58
N ILE A 252 2.20 -18.75 -13.40
CA ILE A 252 2.80 -18.60 -12.07
C ILE A 252 3.11 -17.12 -11.84
N LYS A 253 2.41 -16.53 -10.88
CA LYS A 253 2.73 -15.19 -10.37
C LYS A 253 3.79 -15.29 -9.30
N VAL A 254 4.91 -14.62 -9.51
CA VAL A 254 6.02 -14.53 -8.57
C VAL A 254 6.03 -13.17 -7.89
N SER A 255 6.13 -13.17 -6.58
CA SER A 255 6.31 -11.98 -5.75
C SER A 255 7.61 -12.12 -4.97
N MET A 256 8.47 -11.13 -5.05
CA MET A 256 9.76 -11.13 -4.37
C MET A 256 9.88 -9.98 -3.38
N ARG A 257 10.54 -10.27 -2.27
CA ARG A 257 10.98 -9.27 -1.28
C ARG A 257 12.44 -9.51 -0.96
N SER A 258 13.14 -8.44 -0.62
CA SER A 258 14.55 -8.55 -0.20
C SER A 258 14.89 -7.52 0.87
N THR A 259 16.01 -7.73 1.54
CA THR A 259 16.72 -6.68 2.27
C THR A 259 17.29 -5.66 1.29
N THR A 260 17.80 -4.53 1.78
CA THR A 260 18.33 -3.42 0.96
C THR A 260 19.55 -3.80 0.11
N ASP A 261 20.17 -4.94 0.39
CA ASP A 261 21.40 -5.38 -0.29
C ASP A 261 21.13 -6.01 -1.67
N TYR A 262 19.88 -6.40 -1.95
CA TYR A 262 19.52 -7.13 -3.17
C TYR A 262 18.41 -6.43 -3.96
N ASN A 263 18.66 -6.21 -5.25
CA ASN A 263 17.68 -5.64 -6.19
C ASN A 263 16.87 -6.73 -6.88
N VAL A 264 15.75 -7.13 -6.26
CA VAL A 264 14.83 -8.13 -6.84
C VAL A 264 14.02 -7.62 -8.03
N ALA A 265 13.93 -6.29 -8.22
CA ALA A 265 13.29 -5.75 -9.41
C ALA A 265 14.10 -6.06 -10.67
N ALA A 266 15.43 -6.08 -10.59
CA ALA A 266 16.28 -6.48 -11.71
C ALA A 266 15.97 -7.91 -12.18
N ILE A 267 15.72 -8.83 -11.25
CA ILE A 267 15.32 -10.20 -11.56
C ILE A 267 13.94 -10.24 -12.21
N CYS A 268 12.94 -9.60 -11.59
CA CYS A 268 11.58 -9.61 -12.12
C CYS A 268 11.49 -8.96 -13.52
N ASN A 269 12.32 -7.96 -13.81
CA ASN A 269 12.36 -7.31 -15.13
C ASN A 269 12.82 -8.27 -16.24
N ILE A 270 13.67 -9.26 -15.96
CA ILE A 270 14.08 -10.30 -16.93
C ILE A 270 12.86 -11.07 -17.43
N PHE A 271 11.86 -11.24 -16.57
CA PHE A 271 10.63 -11.97 -16.86
C PHE A 271 9.45 -11.05 -17.21
N GLY A 272 9.73 -9.81 -17.65
CA GLY A 272 8.70 -8.86 -18.06
C GLY A 272 7.88 -8.26 -16.91
N GLY A 273 8.35 -8.43 -15.67
CA GLY A 273 7.75 -7.85 -14.47
C GLY A 273 8.35 -6.50 -14.07
N GLY A 274 8.23 -6.13 -12.80
CA GLY A 274 8.76 -4.88 -12.28
C GLY A 274 8.38 -4.61 -10.84
N GLY A 275 8.80 -3.45 -10.34
CA GLY A 275 8.54 -3.01 -8.97
C GLY A 275 9.70 -2.19 -8.41
N HIS A 276 9.80 -2.17 -7.10
CA HIS A 276 10.89 -1.52 -6.37
C HIS A 276 12.05 -2.49 -6.13
N ALA A 277 13.24 -1.95 -5.85
CA ALA A 277 14.45 -2.75 -5.60
C ALA A 277 14.21 -3.88 -4.59
N CYS A 278 13.53 -3.61 -3.47
CA CYS A 278 13.26 -4.58 -2.41
C CYS A 278 11.87 -5.25 -2.49
N ALA A 279 11.03 -4.91 -3.47
CA ALA A 279 9.67 -5.41 -3.58
C ALA A 279 9.21 -5.42 -5.04
N SER A 280 9.18 -6.59 -5.67
CA SER A 280 8.90 -6.72 -7.09
C SER A 280 8.10 -7.98 -7.40
N GLY A 281 7.59 -8.09 -8.62
CA GLY A 281 6.86 -9.26 -9.08
C GLY A 281 6.87 -9.41 -10.60
N CYS A 282 6.64 -10.64 -11.04
CA CYS A 282 6.48 -11.00 -12.46
C CYS A 282 5.49 -12.15 -12.61
N SER A 283 5.09 -12.43 -13.84
CA SER A 283 4.30 -13.62 -14.20
C SER A 283 5.04 -14.44 -15.24
N ILE A 284 5.06 -15.74 -15.06
CA ILE A 284 5.79 -16.67 -15.93
C ILE A 284 4.85 -17.81 -16.35
N CYS A 285 4.77 -18.06 -17.65
CA CYS A 285 3.89 -19.09 -18.24
C CYS A 285 4.65 -20.41 -18.41
N GLU A 286 5.15 -20.98 -17.32
CA GLU A 286 5.86 -22.25 -17.24
C GLU A 286 5.34 -23.05 -16.03
N ASP A 287 5.72 -24.32 -15.92
CA ASP A 287 5.41 -25.12 -14.73
C ASP A 287 6.20 -24.66 -13.49
N SER A 288 5.72 -25.02 -12.31
CA SER A 288 6.26 -24.54 -11.03
C SER A 288 7.74 -24.91 -10.81
N ASP A 289 8.18 -26.07 -11.27
CA ASP A 289 9.57 -26.53 -11.09
C ASP A 289 10.51 -25.76 -12.03
N THR A 290 10.06 -25.51 -13.26
CA THR A 290 10.77 -24.65 -14.22
C THR A 290 10.89 -23.22 -13.70
N VAL A 291 9.79 -22.63 -13.22
CA VAL A 291 9.79 -21.27 -12.63
C VAL A 291 10.73 -21.19 -11.43
N LYS A 292 10.66 -22.18 -10.53
CA LYS A 292 11.55 -22.26 -9.37
C LYS A 292 13.01 -22.23 -9.78
N LYS A 293 13.39 -23.06 -10.76
CA LYS A 293 14.75 -23.12 -11.27
C LYS A 293 15.17 -21.77 -11.88
N MET A 294 14.36 -21.21 -12.77
CA MET A 294 14.65 -19.92 -13.42
C MET A 294 14.90 -18.80 -12.41
N ILE A 295 14.06 -18.68 -11.40
CA ILE A 295 14.18 -17.63 -10.36
C ILE A 295 15.43 -17.87 -9.50
N LEU A 296 15.70 -19.11 -9.06
CA LEU A 296 16.86 -19.42 -8.23
C LEU A 296 18.17 -19.24 -9.00
N ASP A 297 18.21 -19.56 -10.30
CA ASP A 297 19.38 -19.34 -11.16
C ASP A 297 19.71 -17.82 -11.27
N GLU A 298 18.69 -16.96 -11.37
CA GLU A 298 18.90 -15.50 -11.39
C GLU A 298 19.29 -14.94 -10.01
N ILE A 299 18.72 -15.48 -8.93
CA ILE A 299 19.14 -15.13 -7.56
C ILE A 299 20.61 -15.48 -7.34
N GLY A 300 21.06 -16.66 -7.79
CA GLY A 300 22.44 -17.09 -7.65
C GLY A 300 23.44 -16.08 -8.22
N LYS A 301 23.11 -15.42 -9.33
CA LYS A 301 23.98 -14.42 -9.98
C LYS A 301 24.18 -13.13 -9.17
N ILE A 302 23.29 -12.85 -8.23
CA ILE A 302 23.38 -11.62 -7.40
C ILE A 302 23.82 -11.94 -5.96
N MET A 303 23.92 -13.21 -5.60
CA MET A 303 24.36 -13.64 -4.25
C MET A 303 25.83 -14.09 -4.21
N ASP A 304 26.44 -14.31 -5.39
CA ASP A 304 27.88 -14.54 -5.54
C ASP A 304 28.64 -13.19 -5.44
#